data_4b86209e0ba7ef06e0d58bb4a1fc09fe
#
_entry.id   4b86209e0ba7ef06e0d58bb4a1fc09fe
#
_cell.length_a   1.000
_cell.length_b   1.000
_cell.length_c   1.000
_cell.angle_alpha   90.00
_cell.angle_beta   90.00
_cell.angle_gamma   90.00
#
_symmetry.space_group_name_H-M   'P 1'
#
loop_
_entity.id
_entity.type
_entity.pdbx_description
1 polymer ?
#
loop_
_entity_poly.entity_id
_entity_poly.type
_entity_poly.pdbx_seq_one_letter_code
_entity_poly.pdbx_strand_id
1 'polypeptide(L)'
;MESMSKILTFGVFDYFHLGHLRLFEQCKEHADYLIVAVQDGEYICKYKPNAKVLYTTEERVELISALRIVDEVVIYQALNPETLNQIDFDILALGEDHRGGRFDAAVAWCDEHGKRVVRLKRTPGICSSAIKGELTS
;
A
#
# COMPACT_ATOMS: atom_id res chain seq x y z
N MET A 1 5.89 18.04 23.28
CA MET A 1 6.61 17.18 22.34
C MET A 1 5.64 16.68 21.27
N GLU A 2 5.91 17.00 20.03
CA GLU A 2 5.03 16.58 18.96
C GLU A 2 5.14 15.09 18.70
N SER A 3 4.00 14.40 18.60
CA SER A 3 4.00 12.99 18.25
C SER A 3 4.32 12.84 16.77
N MET A 4 5.01 11.74 16.43
CA MET A 4 5.36 11.41 15.07
C MET A 4 4.08 11.07 14.28
N SER A 5 3.89 11.72 13.13
CA SER A 5 2.78 11.39 12.23
C SER A 5 3.07 10.11 11.48
N LYS A 6 2.09 9.22 11.40
CA LYS A 6 2.22 7.93 10.72
C LYS A 6 1.30 7.86 9.53
N ILE A 7 1.85 7.56 8.36
CA ILE A 7 1.09 7.39 7.13
C ILE A 7 1.10 5.92 6.70
N LEU A 8 -0.07 5.43 6.32
CA LEU A 8 -0.29 4.04 5.92
C LEU A 8 -0.59 3.97 4.44
N THR A 9 0.11 3.11 3.72
CA THR A 9 -0.20 2.80 2.33
C THR A 9 -0.36 1.29 2.16
N PHE A 10 -1.26 0.89 1.27
CA PHE A 10 -1.59 -0.51 0.99
C PHE A 10 -1.19 -0.90 -0.41
N GLY A 11 -0.81 -2.14 -0.61
CA GLY A 11 -0.58 -2.65 -1.96
C GLY A 11 -0.10 -4.09 -1.97
N VAL A 12 -0.06 -4.66 -3.15
CA VAL A 12 0.51 -5.98 -3.38
C VAL A 12 2.03 -5.87 -3.45
N PHE A 13 2.52 -4.85 -4.14
CA PHE A 13 3.95 -4.54 -4.33
C PHE A 13 4.74 -5.70 -4.96
N ASP A 14 4.07 -6.47 -5.81
CA ASP A 14 4.75 -7.44 -6.66
C ASP A 14 5.39 -6.69 -7.83
N TYR A 15 6.51 -7.19 -8.35
CA TYR A 15 7.26 -6.46 -9.37
C TYR A 15 7.59 -5.03 -8.92
N PHE A 16 8.17 -4.90 -7.74
CA PHE A 16 8.52 -3.59 -7.18
C PHE A 16 9.34 -2.78 -8.17
N HIS A 17 8.95 -1.51 -8.36
CA HIS A 17 9.58 -0.64 -9.35
C HIS A 17 9.66 0.81 -8.86
N LEU A 18 10.27 1.66 -9.66
CA LEU A 18 10.49 3.06 -9.31
C LEU A 18 9.20 3.81 -8.98
N GLY A 19 8.10 3.46 -9.63
CA GLY A 19 6.78 4.04 -9.33
C GLY A 19 6.35 3.81 -7.89
N HIS A 20 6.61 2.62 -7.35
CA HIS A 20 6.33 2.32 -5.95
C HIS A 20 7.23 3.15 -5.02
N LEU A 21 8.49 3.29 -5.36
CA LEU A 21 9.42 4.11 -4.58
C LEU A 21 8.97 5.57 -4.56
N ARG A 22 8.55 6.11 -5.71
CA ARG A 22 8.02 7.48 -5.80
C ARG A 22 6.78 7.67 -4.94
N LEU A 23 5.92 6.66 -4.89
CA LEU A 23 4.74 6.65 -4.03
C LEU A 23 5.15 6.77 -2.56
N PHE A 24 6.15 6.00 -2.14
CA PHE A 24 6.66 6.04 -0.76
C PHE A 24 7.28 7.39 -0.44
N GLU A 25 7.99 7.99 -1.39
CA GLU A 25 8.56 9.33 -1.23
C GLU A 25 7.45 10.37 -1.02
N GLN A 26 6.36 10.27 -1.76
CA GLN A 26 5.21 11.15 -1.57
C GLN A 26 4.60 10.97 -0.17
N CYS A 27 4.50 9.73 0.31
CA CYS A 27 4.02 9.45 1.66
C CYS A 27 4.86 10.20 2.70
N LYS A 28 6.18 10.16 2.56
CA LYS A 28 7.09 10.82 3.52
C LYS A 28 7.04 12.34 3.45
N GLU A 29 6.47 12.90 2.40
CA GLU A 29 6.20 14.34 2.35
C GLU A 29 5.05 14.75 3.28
N HIS A 30 4.16 13.82 3.58
CA HIS A 30 2.98 14.07 4.42
C HIS A 30 3.16 13.65 5.87
N ALA A 31 4.15 12.81 6.17
CA ALA A 31 4.32 12.26 7.51
C ALA A 31 5.76 11.81 7.75
N ASP A 32 6.13 11.70 9.02
CA ASP A 32 7.49 11.31 9.43
C ASP A 32 7.72 9.81 9.44
N TYR A 33 6.65 9.02 9.51
CA TYR A 33 6.73 7.57 9.69
C TYR A 33 5.86 6.88 8.65
N LEU A 34 6.47 6.01 7.84
CA LEU A 34 5.78 5.30 6.76
C LEU A 34 5.53 3.85 7.12
N ILE A 35 4.26 3.46 7.13
CA ILE A 35 3.81 2.08 7.30
C ILE A 35 3.36 1.56 5.95
N VAL A 36 3.96 0.46 5.49
CA VAL A 36 3.57 -0.19 4.24
C VAL A 36 2.84 -1.49 4.57
N ALA A 37 1.59 -1.61 4.13
CA ALA A 37 0.81 -2.83 4.29
C ALA A 37 0.88 -3.65 3.00
N VAL A 38 1.43 -4.86 3.10
CA VAL A 38 1.65 -5.77 1.97
C VAL A 38 0.56 -6.84 1.99
N GLN A 39 -0.14 -7.01 0.87
CA GLN A 39 -1.25 -7.98 0.81
C GLN A 39 -0.74 -9.42 0.80
N ASP A 40 -1.38 -10.25 1.63
CA ASP A 40 -1.06 -11.67 1.73
C ASP A 40 -1.33 -12.38 0.40
N GLY A 41 -0.33 -13.11 -0.10
CA GLY A 41 -0.42 -13.80 -1.38
C GLY A 41 -1.42 -14.94 -1.39
N GLU A 42 -1.57 -15.65 -0.28
CA GLU A 42 -2.58 -16.72 -0.17
C GLU A 42 -3.98 -16.14 -0.29
N TYR A 43 -4.24 -15.00 0.31
CA TYR A 43 -5.52 -14.31 0.20
C TYR A 43 -5.80 -13.90 -1.24
N ILE A 44 -4.79 -13.33 -1.93
CA ILE A 44 -4.91 -12.92 -3.32
C ILE A 44 -5.33 -14.11 -4.20
N CYS A 45 -4.64 -15.24 -4.05
CA CYS A 45 -4.91 -16.44 -4.84
C CYS A 45 -6.27 -17.05 -4.53
N LYS A 46 -6.74 -16.94 -3.30
CA LYS A 46 -8.05 -17.44 -2.88
C LYS A 46 -9.20 -16.69 -3.55
N TYR A 47 -9.10 -15.36 -3.64
CA TYR A 47 -10.17 -14.51 -4.18
C TYR A 47 -9.98 -14.14 -5.65
N LYS A 48 -8.80 -14.36 -6.19
CA LYS A 48 -8.46 -14.14 -7.59
C LYS A 48 -7.67 -15.33 -8.10
N PRO A 49 -8.33 -16.48 -8.39
CA PRO A 49 -7.61 -17.72 -8.73
C PRO A 49 -6.66 -17.60 -9.93
N ASN A 50 -6.91 -16.65 -10.82
CA ASN A 50 -6.07 -16.43 -12.01
C ASN A 50 -4.95 -15.42 -11.76
N ALA A 51 -4.86 -14.86 -10.56
CA ALA A 51 -3.81 -13.89 -10.24
C ALA A 51 -2.47 -14.61 -10.12
N LYS A 52 -1.45 -14.03 -10.73
CA LYS A 52 -0.08 -14.53 -10.66
C LYS A 52 0.77 -13.53 -9.88
N VAL A 53 1.23 -13.96 -8.71
CA VAL A 53 2.12 -13.18 -7.87
C VAL A 53 3.52 -13.78 -8.00
N LEU A 54 4.49 -12.95 -8.42
CA LEU A 54 5.86 -13.41 -8.67
C LEU A 54 6.58 -13.78 -7.38
N TYR A 55 6.50 -12.91 -6.37
CA TYR A 55 7.18 -13.09 -5.09
C TYR A 55 6.22 -13.58 -4.02
N THR A 56 6.74 -14.41 -3.11
CA THR A 56 5.96 -14.80 -1.93
C THR A 56 5.68 -13.58 -1.06
N THR A 57 4.75 -13.72 -0.12
CA THR A 57 4.46 -12.67 0.86
C THR A 57 5.73 -12.29 1.62
N GLU A 58 6.47 -13.30 2.08
CA GLU A 58 7.71 -13.10 2.84
C GLU A 58 8.77 -12.38 2.01
N GLU A 59 8.92 -12.74 0.74
CA GLU A 59 9.87 -12.08 -0.16
C GLU A 59 9.51 -10.62 -0.39
N ARG A 60 8.23 -10.32 -0.58
CA ARG A 60 7.78 -8.94 -0.77
C ARG A 60 8.00 -8.11 0.49
N VAL A 61 7.70 -8.68 1.65
CA VAL A 61 7.96 -8.01 2.93
C VAL A 61 9.45 -7.73 3.10
N GLU A 62 10.30 -8.69 2.77
CA GLU A 62 11.76 -8.54 2.89
C GLU A 62 12.26 -7.42 1.99
N LEU A 63 11.84 -7.39 0.72
CA LEU A 63 12.24 -6.36 -0.22
C LEU A 63 11.81 -4.96 0.24
N ILE A 64 10.56 -4.83 0.67
CA ILE A 64 10.02 -3.55 1.13
C ILE A 64 10.70 -3.11 2.43
N SER A 65 10.93 -4.03 3.35
CA SER A 65 11.58 -3.75 4.63
C SER A 65 13.03 -3.27 4.47
N ALA A 66 13.68 -3.64 3.39
CA ALA A 66 15.06 -3.23 3.11
C ALA A 66 15.18 -1.79 2.63
N LEU A 67 14.07 -1.14 2.28
CA LEU A 67 14.09 0.25 1.82
C LEU A 67 14.23 1.20 3.00
N ARG A 68 15.18 2.14 2.88
CA ARG A 68 15.44 3.12 3.95
C ARG A 68 14.24 3.98 4.28
N ILE A 69 13.41 4.27 3.28
CA ILE A 69 12.27 5.16 3.43
C ILE A 69 11.11 4.52 4.20
N VAL A 70 11.09 3.19 4.30
CA VAL A 70 10.03 2.43 4.96
C VAL A 70 10.39 2.22 6.43
N ASP A 71 9.50 2.61 7.33
CA ASP A 71 9.71 2.50 8.76
C ASP A 71 9.09 1.22 9.34
N GLU A 72 7.98 0.76 8.78
CA GLU A 72 7.28 -0.41 9.29
C GLU A 72 6.58 -1.13 8.14
N VAL A 73 6.57 -2.46 8.18
CA VAL A 73 5.83 -3.28 7.20
C VAL A 73 4.87 -4.18 7.96
N VAL A 74 3.62 -4.22 7.51
CA VAL A 74 2.60 -5.11 8.04
C VAL A 74 2.00 -5.94 6.92
N ILE A 75 1.45 -7.10 7.24
CA ILE A 75 0.78 -7.97 6.27
C ILE A 75 -0.72 -7.83 6.49
N TYR A 76 -1.49 -7.67 5.41
CA TYR A 76 -2.94 -7.60 5.51
C TYR A 76 -3.60 -8.52 4.48
N GLN A 77 -4.85 -8.87 4.72
CA GLN A 77 -5.64 -9.69 3.80
C GLN A 77 -6.54 -8.81 2.94
N ALA A 78 -7.40 -8.05 3.56
CA ALA A 78 -8.32 -7.17 2.84
C ALA A 78 -8.33 -5.76 3.44
N LEU A 79 -8.55 -4.76 2.59
CA LEU A 79 -8.74 -3.38 3.05
C LEU A 79 -10.16 -3.23 3.56
N ASN A 80 -10.34 -3.33 4.87
CA ASN A 80 -11.64 -3.22 5.52
C ASN A 80 -11.48 -2.54 6.89
N PRO A 81 -12.60 -2.15 7.55
CA PRO A 81 -12.52 -1.48 8.85
C PRO A 81 -11.78 -2.26 9.93
N GLU A 82 -11.86 -3.59 9.93
CA GLU A 82 -11.16 -4.41 10.91
C GLU A 82 -9.65 -4.28 10.75
N THR A 83 -9.17 -4.32 9.52
CA THR A 83 -7.75 -4.14 9.20
C THR A 83 -7.28 -2.75 9.61
N LEU A 84 -8.03 -1.72 9.27
CA LEU A 84 -7.70 -0.33 9.61
C LEU A 84 -7.63 -0.13 11.11
N ASN A 85 -8.54 -0.75 11.85
CA ASN A 85 -8.59 -0.61 13.31
C ASN A 85 -7.40 -1.27 14.02
N GLN A 86 -6.73 -2.21 13.37
CA GLN A 86 -5.57 -2.92 13.94
C GLN A 86 -4.25 -2.17 13.75
N ILE A 87 -4.23 -1.16 12.90
CA ILE A 87 -3.01 -0.43 12.56
C ILE A 87 -3.06 0.97 13.18
N ASP A 88 -2.01 1.34 13.90
CA ASP A 88 -1.90 2.67 14.49
C ASP A 88 -1.33 3.64 13.45
N PHE A 89 -2.21 4.43 12.82
CA PHE A 89 -1.81 5.41 11.82
C PHE A 89 -2.64 6.69 11.95
N ASP A 90 -2.16 7.77 11.34
CA ASP A 90 -2.84 9.07 11.35
C ASP A 90 -3.38 9.45 9.98
N ILE A 91 -2.71 9.00 8.92
CA ILE A 91 -3.02 9.35 7.54
C ILE A 91 -3.10 8.08 6.70
N LEU A 92 -4.17 7.96 5.90
CA LEU A 92 -4.29 6.88 4.92
C LEU A 92 -3.93 7.44 3.54
N ALA A 93 -2.95 6.83 2.89
CA ALA A 93 -2.55 7.21 1.54
C ALA A 93 -3.23 6.29 0.52
N LEU A 94 -3.94 6.88 -0.41
CA LEU A 94 -4.57 6.17 -1.53
C LEU A 94 -4.04 6.73 -2.83
N GLY A 95 -3.98 5.89 -3.87
CA GLY A 95 -3.68 6.37 -5.21
C GLY A 95 -4.87 7.13 -5.78
N GLU A 96 -4.63 7.96 -6.79
CA GLU A 96 -5.70 8.71 -7.44
C GLU A 96 -6.74 7.81 -8.11
N ASP A 97 -6.36 6.56 -8.44
CA ASP A 97 -7.24 5.57 -9.05
C ASP A 97 -8.03 4.73 -8.04
N HIS A 98 -7.74 4.85 -6.76
CA HIS A 98 -8.38 4.04 -5.70
C HIS A 98 -9.73 4.64 -5.32
N ARG A 99 -10.77 4.26 -6.05
CA ARG A 99 -12.13 4.77 -5.86
C ARG A 99 -13.14 3.62 -5.85
N GLY A 100 -14.31 3.88 -5.25
CA GLY A 100 -15.41 2.93 -5.20
C GLY A 100 -15.22 1.83 -4.16
N GLY A 101 -16.31 1.11 -3.86
CA GLY A 101 -16.31 -0.09 -3.01
C GLY A 101 -15.52 0.03 -1.71
N ARG A 102 -14.52 -0.83 -1.57
CA ARG A 102 -13.68 -0.90 -0.36
C ARG A 102 -12.91 0.39 -0.07
N PHE A 103 -12.54 1.15 -1.11
CA PHE A 103 -11.80 2.39 -0.93
C PHE A 103 -12.69 3.47 -0.33
N ASP A 104 -13.93 3.56 -0.79
CA ASP A 104 -14.90 4.52 -0.24
C ASP A 104 -15.25 4.17 1.20
N ALA A 105 -15.36 2.88 1.51
CA ALA A 105 -15.58 2.42 2.88
C ALA A 105 -14.41 2.78 3.79
N ALA A 106 -13.18 2.67 3.28
CA ALA A 106 -11.98 3.05 4.03
C ALA A 106 -11.94 4.54 4.32
N VAL A 107 -12.30 5.36 3.34
CA VAL A 107 -12.38 6.83 3.50
C VAL A 107 -13.42 7.18 4.55
N ALA A 108 -14.60 6.57 4.51
CA ALA A 108 -15.66 6.80 5.49
C ALA A 108 -15.20 6.42 6.90
N TRP A 109 -14.52 5.28 7.03
CA TRP A 109 -13.99 4.85 8.33
C TRP A 109 -12.97 5.86 8.86
N CYS A 110 -12.09 6.37 8.01
CA CYS A 110 -11.11 7.39 8.42
C CYS A 110 -11.79 8.67 8.89
N ASP A 111 -12.81 9.13 8.18
CA ASP A 111 -13.58 10.32 8.58
C ASP A 111 -14.22 10.13 9.95
N GLU A 112 -14.79 8.97 10.21
CA GLU A 112 -15.42 8.66 11.49
C GLU A 112 -14.42 8.61 12.66
N HIS A 113 -13.16 8.25 12.37
CA HIS A 113 -12.13 8.07 13.39
C HIS A 113 -11.10 9.21 13.45
N GLY A 114 -11.38 10.31 12.76
CA GLY A 114 -10.50 11.48 12.79
C GLY A 114 -9.17 11.28 12.07
N LYS A 115 -9.10 10.32 11.15
CA LYS A 115 -7.90 10.08 10.34
C LYS A 115 -7.99 10.89 9.05
N ARG A 116 -6.82 11.33 8.56
CA ARG A 116 -6.75 12.05 7.28
C ARG A 116 -6.59 11.07 6.14
N VAL A 117 -7.06 11.45 4.95
CA VAL A 117 -6.86 10.69 3.72
C VAL A 117 -6.17 11.61 2.71
N VAL A 118 -5.09 11.12 2.10
CA VAL A 118 -4.39 11.84 1.04
C VAL A 118 -4.42 11.01 -0.24
N ARG A 119 -4.55 11.68 -1.38
CA ARG A 119 -4.51 11.05 -2.69
C ARG A 119 -3.15 11.33 -3.31
N LEU A 120 -2.44 10.27 -3.67
CA LEU A 120 -1.10 10.35 -4.23
C LEU A 120 -1.15 10.24 -5.75
N LYS A 121 -0.24 10.95 -6.41
CA LYS A 121 -0.18 10.94 -7.87
C LYS A 121 0.58 9.73 -8.37
N ARG A 122 0.07 9.13 -9.44
CA ARG A 122 0.71 8.03 -10.12
C ARG A 122 1.88 8.55 -10.95
N THR A 123 3.00 7.78 -10.96
CA THR A 123 4.13 8.10 -11.83
C THR A 123 3.79 7.65 -13.25
N PRO A 124 3.72 8.56 -14.24
CA PRO A 124 3.35 8.18 -15.60
C PRO A 124 4.33 7.18 -16.23
N GLY A 125 3.78 6.23 -16.97
CA GLY A 125 4.56 5.26 -17.74
C GLY A 125 5.18 4.13 -16.96
N ILE A 126 5.04 4.09 -15.64
CA ILE A 126 5.61 3.03 -14.79
C ILE A 126 4.48 2.31 -14.06
N CYS A 127 4.32 1.02 -14.29
CA CYS A 127 3.35 0.20 -13.58
C CYS A 127 3.73 -1.28 -13.67
N SER A 128 3.20 -2.09 -12.75
CA SER A 128 3.49 -3.52 -12.69
C SER A 128 3.00 -4.25 -13.95
N SER A 129 1.89 -3.83 -14.52
CA SER A 129 1.37 -4.44 -15.73
C SER A 129 2.29 -4.28 -16.94
N ALA A 130 2.92 -3.10 -17.08
CA ALA A 130 3.88 -2.86 -18.14
C ALA A 130 5.13 -3.74 -17.96
N ILE A 131 5.60 -3.88 -16.73
CA ILE A 131 6.74 -4.73 -16.42
C ILE A 131 6.42 -6.20 -16.72
N LYS A 132 5.24 -6.66 -16.32
CA LYS A 132 4.78 -8.03 -16.61
C LYS A 132 4.69 -8.29 -18.11
N GLY A 133 4.20 -7.31 -18.87
CA GLY A 133 4.10 -7.40 -20.32
C GLY A 133 5.47 -7.56 -20.98
N GLU A 134 6.47 -6.83 -20.54
CA GLU A 134 7.84 -6.94 -21.03
C GLU A 134 8.47 -8.30 -20.72
N LEU A 135 8.20 -8.83 -19.53
CA LEU A 135 8.75 -10.12 -19.11
C LEU A 135 8.11 -11.32 -19.79
N THR A 136 6.89 -11.17 -20.29
CA THR A 136 6.14 -12.26 -20.92
C THR A 136 6.14 -12.22 -22.44
N SER A 137 6.65 -11.16 -23.02
CA SER A 137 6.68 -10.98 -24.48
C SER A 137 7.83 -11.73 -25.15
#